data_55fca8435fbc7e40f120d58ff3fa06ad
#
_entry.id   55fca8435fbc7e40f120d58ff3fa06ad
#
_cell.length_a   1.000
_cell.length_b   1.000
_cell.length_c   1.000
_cell.angle_alpha   90.00
_cell.angle_beta   90.00
_cell.angle_gamma   90.00
#
_symmetry.space_group_name_H-M   'P 1'
#
loop_
_entity.id
_entity.type
_entity.pdbx_description
1 polymer ?
#
loop_
_entity_poly.entity_id
_entity_poly.type
_entity_poly.pdbx_seq_one_letter_code
_entity_poly.pdbx_strand_id
1 'polypeptide(L)'
;MEEHIKVCIYARVSTSQQDFTHQLTSLRAYAKEHHYQVVKEYTEKISGAKKVAEREALKELLEDVEQNQVKKILVFECSRLSRRALDFLSIIEKLNEKGVSVFILQNGLETLLPDGKVNPIASLVLGIMSQFNSMERDLIRARMKNGYDNLRAQHPGEKVVGRKIGYRKTNYQEEYAKEISLLKKGVSLRDSQALTGTSINTLRKLKSMFVK
;
A
#
# COMPACT_ATOMS: atom_id res chain seq x y z
N MET A 1 -32.75 21.04 -13.41
CA MET A 1 -31.32 20.65 -13.49
C MET A 1 -31.22 19.31 -12.85
N GLU A 2 -30.85 18.26 -13.59
CA GLU A 2 -30.60 16.95 -12.97
C GLU A 2 -29.39 17.06 -12.05
N GLU A 3 -29.60 16.79 -10.78
CA GLU A 3 -28.54 16.83 -9.78
C GLU A 3 -27.69 15.57 -9.97
N HIS A 4 -26.55 15.71 -10.62
CA HIS A 4 -25.62 14.59 -10.82
C HIS A 4 -25.05 14.12 -9.47
N ILE A 5 -25.11 12.81 -9.24
CA ILE A 5 -24.51 12.23 -8.04
C ILE A 5 -22.99 12.47 -8.05
N LYS A 6 -22.51 13.17 -7.01
CA LYS A 6 -21.07 13.42 -6.84
C LYS A 6 -20.37 12.17 -6.33
N VAL A 7 -19.30 11.78 -7.02
CA VAL A 7 -18.53 10.59 -6.69
C VAL A 7 -17.03 10.90 -6.62
N CYS A 8 -16.31 10.12 -5.81
CA CYS A 8 -14.85 10.05 -5.86
C CYS A 8 -14.39 8.70 -6.39
N ILE A 9 -13.24 8.69 -7.04
CA ILE A 9 -12.58 7.46 -7.49
C ILE A 9 -11.37 7.23 -6.58
N TYR A 10 -11.20 5.98 -6.13
CA TYR A 10 -10.02 5.58 -5.39
C TYR A 10 -9.31 4.40 -6.05
N ALA A 11 -8.02 4.56 -6.36
CA ALA A 11 -7.19 3.54 -6.98
C ALA A 11 -5.87 3.36 -6.23
N ARG A 12 -5.43 2.11 -6.07
CA ARG A 12 -4.20 1.75 -5.35
C ARG A 12 -3.42 0.65 -6.05
N VAL A 13 -2.09 0.82 -6.11
CA VAL A 13 -1.16 -0.24 -6.52
C VAL A 13 -0.13 -0.51 -5.43
N SER A 14 0.48 -1.70 -5.42
CA SER A 14 1.38 -2.12 -4.33
C SER A 14 2.84 -1.79 -4.58
N THR A 15 3.24 -1.55 -5.84
CA THR A 15 4.62 -1.27 -6.24
C THR A 15 4.70 -0.08 -7.19
N SER A 16 5.89 0.52 -7.29
CA SER A 16 6.16 1.63 -8.21
C SER A 16 6.10 1.23 -9.69
N GLN A 17 6.28 -0.06 -9.99
CA GLN A 17 6.22 -0.59 -11.35
C GLN A 17 4.80 -0.89 -11.84
N GLN A 18 3.81 -0.92 -10.94
CA GLN A 18 2.40 -1.12 -11.29
C GLN A 18 1.73 0.21 -11.64
N ASP A 19 0.79 0.15 -12.58
CA ASP A 19 0.05 1.30 -13.09
C ASP A 19 -1.41 1.25 -12.62
N PHE A 20 -1.99 2.42 -12.40
CA PHE A 20 -3.42 2.58 -12.06
C PHE A 20 -4.31 2.59 -13.31
N THR A 21 -3.74 2.70 -14.52
CA THR A 21 -4.45 3.02 -15.76
C THR A 21 -5.68 2.15 -15.95
N HIS A 22 -5.55 0.84 -15.80
CA HIS A 22 -6.69 -0.07 -15.93
C HIS A 22 -7.81 0.24 -14.93
N GLN A 23 -7.47 0.47 -13.65
CA GLN A 23 -8.46 0.77 -12.61
C GLN A 23 -9.19 2.08 -12.91
N LEU A 24 -8.42 3.14 -13.19
CA LEU A 24 -8.98 4.47 -13.46
C LEU A 24 -9.83 4.48 -14.73
N THR A 25 -9.37 3.85 -15.82
CA THR A 25 -10.13 3.77 -17.08
C THR A 25 -11.48 3.09 -16.85
N SER A 26 -11.50 1.95 -16.17
CA SER A 26 -12.75 1.21 -15.90
C SER A 26 -13.69 2.01 -14.98
N LEU A 27 -13.18 2.66 -13.94
CA LEU A 27 -13.99 3.44 -13.01
C LEU A 27 -14.53 4.73 -13.63
N ARG A 28 -13.74 5.41 -14.49
CA ARG A 28 -14.18 6.57 -15.26
C ARG A 28 -15.26 6.20 -16.29
N ALA A 29 -15.11 5.07 -16.98
CA ALA A 29 -16.10 4.56 -17.91
C ALA A 29 -17.43 4.31 -17.19
N TYR A 30 -17.38 3.63 -16.03
CA TYR A 30 -18.55 3.39 -15.19
C TYR A 30 -19.21 4.69 -14.72
N ALA A 31 -18.42 5.66 -14.23
CA ALA A 31 -18.94 6.95 -13.80
C ALA A 31 -19.64 7.71 -14.94
N LYS A 32 -19.07 7.67 -16.14
CA LYS A 32 -19.65 8.28 -17.35
C LYS A 32 -20.96 7.61 -17.76
N GLU A 33 -21.00 6.29 -17.78
CA GLU A 33 -22.20 5.51 -18.14
C GLU A 33 -23.38 5.81 -17.19
N HIS A 34 -23.10 6.02 -15.91
CA HIS A 34 -24.11 6.31 -14.89
C HIS A 34 -24.34 7.82 -14.65
N HIS A 35 -23.79 8.67 -15.52
CA HIS A 35 -23.90 10.14 -15.42
C HIS A 35 -23.48 10.71 -14.07
N TYR A 36 -22.45 10.10 -13.43
CA TYR A 36 -21.89 10.58 -12.17
C TYR A 36 -20.94 11.75 -12.39
N GLN A 37 -20.96 12.71 -11.49
CA GLN A 37 -19.95 13.79 -11.44
C GLN A 37 -18.74 13.33 -10.63
N VAL A 38 -17.63 13.03 -11.29
CA VAL A 38 -16.37 12.73 -10.59
C VAL A 38 -15.78 14.02 -10.04
N VAL A 39 -15.77 14.15 -8.71
CA VAL A 39 -15.24 15.33 -8.01
C VAL A 39 -13.72 15.27 -7.93
N LYS A 40 -13.18 14.11 -7.53
CA LYS A 40 -11.73 13.91 -7.34
C LYS A 40 -11.34 12.45 -7.47
N GLU A 41 -10.11 12.23 -7.93
CA GLU A 41 -9.48 10.92 -8.01
C GLU A 41 -8.32 10.83 -7.01
N TYR A 42 -8.32 9.79 -6.20
CA TYR A 42 -7.29 9.54 -5.21
C TYR A 42 -6.48 8.31 -5.64
N THR A 43 -5.17 8.50 -5.77
CA THR A 43 -4.27 7.42 -6.19
C THR A 43 -3.11 7.28 -5.22
N GLU A 44 -2.74 6.05 -4.88
CA GLU A 44 -1.57 5.82 -4.04
C GLU A 44 -0.79 4.56 -4.43
N LYS A 45 0.54 4.64 -4.29
CA LYS A 45 1.47 3.51 -4.54
C LYS A 45 1.97 2.97 -3.21
N ILE A 46 1.15 2.16 -2.55
CA ILE A 46 1.44 1.64 -1.21
C ILE A 46 0.84 0.26 -1.01
N SER A 47 1.45 -0.57 -0.16
CA SER A 47 0.89 -1.86 0.20
C SER A 47 -0.46 -1.72 0.91
N GLY A 48 -1.48 -2.46 0.47
CA GLY A 48 -2.78 -2.51 1.14
C GLY A 48 -2.78 -3.16 2.54
N ALA A 49 -1.62 -3.67 3.01
CA ALA A 49 -1.43 -4.13 4.38
C ALA A 49 -1.03 -3.00 5.35
N LYS A 50 -0.70 -1.82 4.83
CA LYS A 50 -0.41 -0.63 5.64
C LYS A 50 -1.68 -0.12 6.34
N LYS A 51 -1.52 0.43 7.54
CA LYS A 51 -2.64 1.03 8.30
C LYS A 51 -3.17 2.27 7.57
N VAL A 52 -4.43 2.59 7.80
CA VAL A 52 -5.09 3.78 7.20
C VAL A 52 -4.28 5.06 7.48
N ALA A 53 -3.74 5.22 8.70
CA ALA A 53 -2.94 6.37 9.10
C ALA A 53 -1.65 6.57 8.27
N GLU A 54 -1.16 5.51 7.60
CA GLU A 54 0.03 5.53 6.74
C GLU A 54 -0.34 5.71 5.25
N ARG A 55 -1.63 5.90 4.93
CA ARG A 55 -2.19 5.94 3.58
C ARG A 55 -2.77 7.31 3.31
N GLU A 56 -1.90 8.22 2.88
CA GLU A 56 -2.23 9.65 2.75
C GLU A 56 -3.43 9.89 1.82
N ALA A 57 -3.47 9.25 0.64
CA ALA A 57 -4.58 9.44 -0.30
C ALA A 57 -5.91 8.88 0.24
N LEU A 58 -5.88 7.76 0.99
CA LEU A 58 -7.09 7.24 1.62
C LEU A 58 -7.55 8.14 2.76
N LYS A 59 -6.63 8.67 3.55
CA LYS A 59 -6.95 9.61 4.63
C LYS A 59 -7.58 10.88 4.08
N GLU A 60 -6.97 11.47 3.06
CA GLU A 60 -7.49 12.63 2.35
C GLU A 60 -8.90 12.37 1.79
N LEU A 61 -9.11 11.22 1.14
CA LEU A 61 -10.44 10.81 0.68
C LEU A 61 -11.47 10.82 1.82
N LEU A 62 -11.14 10.23 2.98
CA LEU A 62 -12.06 10.13 4.12
C LEU A 62 -12.37 11.49 4.76
N GLU A 63 -11.45 12.46 4.67
CA GLU A 63 -11.63 13.84 5.11
C GLU A 63 -12.46 14.64 4.08
N ASP A 64 -12.15 14.51 2.80
CA ASP A 64 -12.78 15.26 1.71
C ASP A 64 -14.25 14.84 1.44
N VAL A 65 -14.61 13.61 1.79
CA VAL A 65 -15.97 13.08 1.56
C VAL A 65 -17.05 13.93 2.21
N GLU A 66 -16.80 14.45 3.41
CA GLU A 66 -17.74 15.31 4.13
C GLU A 66 -17.82 16.71 3.51
N GLN A 67 -16.65 17.28 3.17
CA GLN A 67 -16.55 18.64 2.69
C GLN A 67 -17.17 18.82 1.29
N ASN A 68 -17.01 17.83 0.42
CA ASN A 68 -17.43 17.89 -0.98
C ASN A 68 -18.83 17.32 -1.25
N GLN A 69 -19.59 16.95 -0.22
CA GLN A 69 -20.92 16.33 -0.36
C GLN A 69 -20.92 15.10 -1.28
N VAL A 70 -19.85 14.31 -1.21
CA VAL A 70 -19.70 13.08 -1.99
C VAL A 70 -20.70 12.05 -1.51
N LYS A 71 -21.44 11.44 -2.44
CA LYS A 71 -22.45 10.42 -2.13
C LYS A 71 -21.94 9.00 -2.36
N LYS A 72 -20.90 8.86 -3.19
CA LYS A 72 -20.40 7.53 -3.55
C LYS A 72 -18.90 7.53 -3.81
N ILE A 73 -18.24 6.47 -3.38
CA ILE A 73 -16.84 6.19 -3.71
C ILE A 73 -16.80 4.98 -4.65
N LEU A 74 -16.11 5.13 -5.77
CA LEU A 74 -15.91 4.07 -6.74
C LEU A 74 -14.53 3.44 -6.53
N VAL A 75 -14.50 2.12 -6.35
CA VAL A 75 -13.25 1.34 -6.25
C VAL A 75 -13.32 0.15 -7.19
N PHE A 76 -12.17 -0.27 -7.72
CA PHE A 76 -12.13 -1.39 -8.65
C PHE A 76 -12.41 -2.72 -7.93
N GLU A 77 -11.76 -2.97 -6.80
CA GLU A 77 -11.91 -4.18 -5.97
C GLU A 77 -11.72 -3.87 -4.48
N CYS A 78 -12.23 -4.72 -3.59
CA CYS A 78 -12.15 -4.57 -2.13
C CYS A 78 -10.72 -4.37 -1.62
N SER A 79 -9.75 -5.10 -2.20
CA SER A 79 -8.36 -5.08 -1.78
C SER A 79 -7.69 -3.71 -1.97
N ARG A 80 -8.29 -2.81 -2.76
CA ARG A 80 -7.79 -1.43 -2.92
C ARG A 80 -8.01 -0.64 -1.65
N LEU A 81 -9.19 -0.76 -1.02
CA LEU A 81 -9.46 -0.10 0.26
C LEU A 81 -8.63 -0.70 1.39
N SER A 82 -8.67 -2.00 1.58
CA SER A 82 -7.77 -2.69 2.52
C SER A 82 -7.59 -4.16 2.17
N ARG A 83 -6.41 -4.71 2.51
CA ARG A 83 -6.15 -6.15 2.49
C ARG A 83 -6.45 -6.81 3.84
N ARG A 84 -6.67 -6.03 4.89
CA ARG A 84 -7.05 -6.53 6.22
C ARG A 84 -8.56 -6.46 6.34
N ALA A 85 -9.19 -7.59 6.67
CA ALA A 85 -10.63 -7.68 6.78
C ALA A 85 -11.24 -6.65 7.74
N LEU A 86 -10.66 -6.53 8.93
CA LEU A 86 -11.15 -5.61 9.96
C LEU A 86 -11.02 -4.14 9.51
N ASP A 87 -9.90 -3.75 8.91
CA ASP A 87 -9.71 -2.39 8.42
C ASP A 87 -10.68 -2.07 7.28
N PHE A 88 -10.93 -3.04 6.38
CA PHE A 88 -11.88 -2.90 5.29
C PHE A 88 -13.29 -2.65 5.81
N LEU A 89 -13.77 -3.50 6.72
CA LEU A 89 -15.11 -3.38 7.29
C LEU A 89 -15.26 -2.05 8.07
N SER A 90 -14.25 -1.67 8.86
CA SER A 90 -14.27 -0.38 9.58
C SER A 90 -14.33 0.84 8.65
N ILE A 91 -13.66 0.78 7.48
CA ILE A 91 -13.74 1.86 6.48
C ILE A 91 -15.16 1.94 5.91
N ILE A 92 -15.73 0.78 5.51
CA ILE A 92 -17.10 0.71 4.97
C ILE A 92 -18.12 1.24 5.98
N GLU A 93 -18.03 0.80 7.24
CA GLU A 93 -18.93 1.22 8.31
C GLU A 93 -18.89 2.75 8.49
N LYS A 94 -17.71 3.34 8.64
CA LYS A 94 -17.54 4.78 8.76
C LYS A 94 -18.10 5.58 7.58
N LEU A 95 -17.97 5.07 6.36
CA LEU A 95 -18.51 5.71 5.18
C LEU A 95 -20.04 5.60 5.12
N ASN A 96 -20.58 4.43 5.45
CA ASN A 96 -22.02 4.19 5.51
C ASN A 96 -22.70 5.08 6.58
N GLU A 97 -22.08 5.23 7.76
CA GLU A 97 -22.56 6.15 8.82
C GLU A 97 -22.65 7.60 8.35
N LYS A 98 -21.77 8.01 7.44
CA LYS A 98 -21.78 9.33 6.80
C LYS A 98 -22.71 9.42 5.59
N GLY A 99 -23.47 8.37 5.29
CA GLY A 99 -24.34 8.30 4.12
C GLY A 99 -23.59 8.24 2.78
N VAL A 100 -22.34 7.76 2.80
CA VAL A 100 -21.51 7.62 1.62
C VAL A 100 -21.43 6.15 1.23
N SER A 101 -21.96 5.83 0.06
CA SER A 101 -21.92 4.48 -0.50
C SER A 101 -20.54 4.15 -1.07
N VAL A 102 -20.11 2.90 -0.96
CA VAL A 102 -18.94 2.39 -1.69
C VAL A 102 -19.42 1.40 -2.75
N PHE A 103 -19.05 1.67 -4.00
CA PHE A 103 -19.32 0.78 -5.12
C PHE A 103 -18.04 0.05 -5.52
N ILE A 104 -18.10 -1.29 -5.55
CA ILE A 104 -17.00 -2.18 -5.93
C ILE A 104 -17.27 -2.70 -7.35
N LEU A 105 -16.56 -2.13 -8.33
CA LEU A 105 -16.81 -2.37 -9.75
C LEU A 105 -16.69 -3.85 -10.13
N GLN A 106 -15.65 -4.54 -9.66
CA GLN A 106 -15.38 -5.95 -10.02
C GLN A 106 -16.53 -6.89 -9.66
N ASN A 107 -17.28 -6.59 -8.62
CA ASN A 107 -18.34 -7.45 -8.10
C ASN A 107 -19.74 -6.87 -8.31
N GLY A 108 -19.85 -5.63 -8.81
CA GLY A 108 -21.12 -4.93 -8.95
C GLY A 108 -21.83 -4.70 -7.60
N LEU A 109 -21.07 -4.58 -6.50
CA LEU A 109 -21.63 -4.47 -5.15
C LEU A 109 -21.58 -3.04 -4.65
N GLU A 110 -22.70 -2.60 -4.10
CA GLU A 110 -22.88 -1.28 -3.49
C GLU A 110 -23.26 -1.41 -2.02
N THR A 111 -22.61 -0.64 -1.15
CA THR A 111 -22.75 -0.80 0.31
C THR A 111 -24.02 -0.19 0.87
N LEU A 112 -24.61 0.81 0.21
CA LEU A 112 -25.89 1.40 0.56
C LEU A 112 -26.93 1.14 -0.53
N LEU A 113 -28.18 0.99 -0.11
CA LEU A 113 -29.35 0.95 -0.99
C LEU A 113 -29.76 2.38 -1.43
N PRO A 114 -30.60 2.54 -2.46
CA PRO A 114 -31.08 3.86 -2.90
C PRO A 114 -31.81 4.66 -1.79
N ASP A 115 -32.38 3.99 -0.79
CA ASP A 115 -33.04 4.62 0.37
C ASP A 115 -32.03 5.03 1.48
N GLY A 116 -30.73 4.86 1.25
CA GLY A 116 -29.65 5.19 2.17
C GLY A 116 -29.38 4.15 3.26
N LYS A 117 -30.16 3.05 3.30
CA LYS A 117 -29.92 1.98 4.25
C LYS A 117 -28.76 1.09 3.82
N VAL A 118 -28.11 0.48 4.80
CA VAL A 118 -27.04 -0.50 4.53
C VAL A 118 -27.60 -1.68 3.73
N ASN A 119 -26.92 -2.00 2.63
CA ASN A 119 -27.25 -3.17 1.80
C ASN A 119 -26.82 -4.45 2.52
N PRO A 120 -27.72 -5.28 3.05
CA PRO A 120 -27.38 -6.45 3.83
C PRO A 120 -26.66 -7.52 2.99
N ILE A 121 -27.01 -7.64 1.71
CA ILE A 121 -26.38 -8.60 0.79
C ILE A 121 -24.96 -8.17 0.52
N ALA A 122 -24.71 -6.89 0.21
CA ALA A 122 -23.38 -6.38 0.02
C ALA A 122 -22.52 -6.54 1.29
N SER A 123 -23.06 -6.22 2.46
CA SER A 123 -22.36 -6.39 3.75
C SER A 123 -21.93 -7.84 3.98
N LEU A 124 -22.81 -8.80 3.73
CA LEU A 124 -22.52 -10.22 3.88
C LEU A 124 -21.42 -10.67 2.88
N VAL A 125 -21.63 -10.35 1.60
CA VAL A 125 -20.69 -10.76 0.53
C VAL A 125 -19.31 -10.13 0.74
N LEU A 126 -19.24 -8.83 1.04
CA LEU A 126 -17.99 -8.14 1.29
C LEU A 126 -17.27 -8.64 2.55
N GLY A 127 -18.03 -8.99 3.59
CA GLY A 127 -17.51 -9.64 4.80
C GLY A 127 -16.84 -10.98 4.47
N ILE A 128 -17.54 -11.84 3.75
CA ILE A 128 -17.03 -13.15 3.30
C ILE A 128 -15.78 -12.97 2.42
N MET A 129 -15.84 -12.12 1.40
CA MET A 129 -14.70 -11.85 0.51
C MET A 129 -13.47 -11.32 1.24
N SER A 130 -13.68 -10.46 2.23
CA SER A 130 -12.62 -9.92 3.07
C SER A 130 -11.93 -11.03 3.88
N GLN A 131 -12.69 -12.01 4.40
CA GLN A 131 -12.13 -13.19 5.08
C GLN A 131 -11.36 -14.10 4.12
N PHE A 132 -11.89 -14.38 2.93
CA PHE A 132 -11.18 -15.19 1.92
C PHE A 132 -9.84 -14.55 1.53
N ASN A 133 -9.79 -13.25 1.28
CA ASN A 133 -8.55 -12.51 0.98
C ASN A 133 -7.54 -12.57 2.13
N SER A 134 -8.00 -12.71 3.37
CA SER A 134 -7.13 -12.92 4.53
C SER A 134 -6.57 -14.34 4.57
N MET A 135 -7.44 -15.34 4.39
CA MET A 135 -7.07 -16.76 4.36
C MET A 135 -6.08 -17.08 3.23
N GLU A 136 -6.30 -16.58 2.04
CA GLU A 136 -5.38 -16.77 0.90
C GLU A 136 -3.96 -16.30 1.22
N ARG A 137 -3.82 -15.11 1.83
CA ARG A 137 -2.51 -14.59 2.26
C ARG A 137 -1.84 -15.48 3.30
N ASP A 138 -2.62 -15.99 4.24
CA ASP A 138 -2.09 -16.86 5.30
C ASP A 138 -1.66 -18.21 4.72
N LEU A 139 -2.40 -18.77 3.75
CA LEU A 139 -2.02 -19.96 3.00
C LEU A 139 -0.72 -19.74 2.19
N ILE A 140 -0.59 -18.60 1.51
CA ILE A 140 0.65 -18.25 0.79
C ILE A 140 1.82 -18.15 1.76
N ARG A 141 1.66 -17.47 2.91
CA ARG A 141 2.69 -17.39 3.95
C ARG A 141 3.08 -18.76 4.51
N ALA A 142 2.09 -19.61 4.77
CA ALA A 142 2.34 -20.97 5.25
C ALA A 142 3.13 -21.80 4.22
N ARG A 143 2.75 -21.72 2.93
CA ARG A 143 3.51 -22.40 1.85
C ARG A 143 4.95 -21.88 1.76
N MET A 144 5.14 -20.56 1.82
CA MET A 144 6.47 -19.95 1.82
C MET A 144 7.30 -20.41 3.02
N LYS A 145 6.70 -20.47 4.22
CA LYS A 145 7.38 -20.95 5.43
C LYS A 145 7.79 -22.41 5.29
N ASN A 146 6.87 -23.27 4.85
CA ASN A 146 7.17 -24.69 4.65
C ASN A 146 8.29 -24.89 3.60
N GLY A 147 8.24 -24.13 2.48
CA GLY A 147 9.32 -24.15 1.49
C GLY A 147 10.66 -23.72 2.06
N TYR A 148 10.64 -22.74 2.95
CA TYR A 148 11.82 -22.25 3.65
C TYR A 148 12.40 -23.28 4.63
N ASP A 149 11.52 -23.90 5.41
CA ASP A 149 11.92 -24.90 6.40
C ASP A 149 12.48 -26.16 5.70
N ASN A 150 11.87 -26.60 4.58
CA ASN A 150 12.40 -27.68 3.75
C ASN A 150 13.78 -27.34 3.16
N LEU A 151 13.95 -26.12 2.65
CA LEU A 151 15.25 -25.69 2.12
C LEU A 151 16.34 -25.67 3.21
N ARG A 152 16.00 -25.24 4.43
CA ARG A 152 16.91 -25.31 5.59
C ARG A 152 17.26 -26.73 5.99
N ALA A 153 16.27 -27.64 5.95
CA ALA A 153 16.50 -29.04 6.26
C ALA A 153 17.44 -29.74 5.25
N GLN A 154 17.38 -29.34 3.97
CA GLN A 154 18.27 -29.85 2.93
C GLN A 154 19.71 -29.27 3.00
N HIS A 155 19.88 -28.09 3.62
CA HIS A 155 21.15 -27.40 3.75
C HIS A 155 21.47 -27.05 5.22
N PRO A 156 21.69 -28.07 6.08
CA PRO A 156 21.95 -27.81 7.51
C PRO A 156 23.24 -27.01 7.70
N GLY A 157 23.15 -25.93 8.47
CA GLY A 157 24.28 -25.04 8.75
C GLY A 157 24.57 -23.98 7.69
N GLU A 158 23.94 -24.03 6.54
CA GLU A 158 24.06 -23.00 5.50
C GLU A 158 23.01 -21.90 5.62
N LYS A 159 23.39 -20.68 5.27
CA LYS A 159 22.44 -19.58 5.12
C LYS A 159 21.83 -19.62 3.72
N VAL A 160 20.77 -20.38 3.54
CA VAL A 160 20.12 -20.62 2.25
C VAL A 160 19.24 -19.47 1.77
N VAL A 161 18.88 -18.50 2.67
CA VAL A 161 18.00 -17.38 2.34
C VAL A 161 18.50 -16.09 2.95
N GLY A 162 18.29 -15.01 2.24
CA GLY A 162 18.79 -13.67 2.59
C GLY A 162 20.25 -13.49 2.17
N ARG A 163 20.85 -12.39 2.62
CA ARG A 163 22.24 -12.08 2.27
C ARG A 163 23.18 -13.14 2.87
N LYS A 164 24.01 -13.78 2.05
CA LYS A 164 24.99 -14.79 2.51
C LYS A 164 25.89 -14.23 3.62
N ILE A 165 26.28 -15.10 4.57
CA ILE A 165 27.25 -14.72 5.62
C ILE A 165 28.55 -14.32 4.92
N GLY A 166 29.12 -13.18 5.31
CA GLY A 166 30.33 -12.66 4.67
C GLY A 166 30.13 -11.94 3.34
N TYR A 167 28.90 -11.87 2.78
CA TYR A 167 28.64 -11.06 1.59
C TYR A 167 29.02 -9.60 1.86
N ARG A 168 29.97 -9.09 1.11
CA ARG A 168 30.32 -7.67 1.05
C ARG A 168 29.91 -7.12 -0.31
N LYS A 169 29.30 -5.95 -0.35
CA LYS A 169 29.13 -5.24 -1.63
C LYS A 169 30.52 -5.03 -2.23
N THR A 170 30.74 -5.48 -3.45
CA THR A 170 32.06 -5.42 -4.09
C THR A 170 32.50 -3.99 -4.42
N ASN A 171 31.57 -3.05 -4.55
CA ASN A 171 31.81 -1.68 -5.02
C ASN A 171 31.76 -0.60 -3.94
N TYR A 172 32.06 -0.90 -2.66
CA TYR A 172 32.07 0.16 -1.63
C TYR A 172 33.06 1.29 -1.94
N GLN A 173 34.21 0.98 -2.54
CA GLN A 173 35.21 2.00 -2.87
C GLN A 173 34.73 3.00 -3.90
N GLU A 174 33.99 2.55 -4.91
CA GLU A 174 33.43 3.40 -5.95
C GLU A 174 32.19 4.16 -5.47
N GLU A 175 31.25 3.43 -4.85
CA GLU A 175 29.96 3.98 -4.40
C GLU A 175 30.12 5.03 -3.30
N TYR A 176 31.11 4.86 -2.41
CA TYR A 176 31.36 5.72 -1.25
C TYR A 176 32.75 6.36 -1.26
N ALA A 177 33.29 6.63 -2.45
CA ALA A 177 34.65 7.17 -2.60
C ALA A 177 34.84 8.51 -1.86
N LYS A 178 33.80 9.38 -1.89
CA LYS A 178 33.80 10.68 -1.20
C LYS A 178 33.83 10.52 0.32
N GLU A 179 32.97 9.65 0.85
CA GLU A 179 32.88 9.34 2.28
C GLU A 179 34.20 8.73 2.79
N ILE A 180 34.73 7.76 2.07
CA ILE A 180 36.01 7.10 2.42
C ILE A 180 37.15 8.12 2.43
N SER A 181 37.17 9.04 1.46
CA SER A 181 38.16 10.12 1.41
C SER A 181 38.08 11.05 2.63
N LEU A 182 36.86 11.48 3.00
CA LEU A 182 36.61 12.32 4.18
C LEU A 182 37.05 11.62 5.47
N LEU A 183 36.68 10.34 5.63
CA LEU A 183 37.04 9.55 6.79
C LEU A 183 38.56 9.32 6.91
N LYS A 184 39.28 9.11 5.80
CA LYS A 184 40.74 9.02 5.75
C LYS A 184 41.44 10.33 6.12
N LYS A 185 40.82 11.48 5.83
CA LYS A 185 41.28 12.83 6.22
C LYS A 185 40.98 13.13 7.72
N GLY A 186 40.38 12.22 8.45
CA GLY A 186 40.06 12.41 9.87
C GLY A 186 38.78 13.18 10.17
N VAL A 187 37.94 13.46 9.16
CA VAL A 187 36.68 14.14 9.35
C VAL A 187 35.75 13.31 10.23
N SER A 188 35.07 13.96 11.18
CA SER A 188 34.19 13.27 12.11
C SER A 188 33.01 12.57 11.40
N LEU A 189 32.45 11.53 12.01
CA LEU A 189 31.27 10.83 11.44
C LEU A 189 30.06 11.75 11.30
N ARG A 190 29.89 12.73 12.18
CA ARG A 190 28.80 13.71 12.12
C ARG A 190 28.99 14.69 10.96
N ASP A 191 30.20 15.23 10.83
CA ASP A 191 30.50 16.16 9.73
C ASP A 191 30.46 15.45 8.37
N SER A 192 30.97 14.21 8.30
CA SER A 192 30.85 13.38 7.11
C SER A 192 29.39 13.11 6.74
N GLN A 193 28.51 12.90 7.71
CA GLN A 193 27.06 12.78 7.47
C GLN A 193 26.48 14.08 6.94
N ALA A 194 26.80 15.22 7.55
CA ALA A 194 26.33 16.53 7.10
C ALA A 194 26.74 16.84 5.66
N LEU A 195 27.97 16.45 5.26
CA LEU A 195 28.53 16.72 3.94
C LEU A 195 28.05 15.76 2.83
N THR A 196 27.67 14.51 3.18
CA THR A 196 27.37 13.46 2.19
C THR A 196 25.95 12.95 2.24
N GLY A 197 25.21 13.24 3.33
CA GLY A 197 23.86 12.66 3.58
C GLY A 197 23.90 11.17 3.98
N THR A 198 25.07 10.54 4.03
CA THR A 198 25.21 9.11 4.31
C THR A 198 24.99 8.83 5.80
N SER A 199 24.22 7.79 6.14
CA SER A 199 23.91 7.46 7.54
C SER A 199 25.15 7.18 8.38
N ILE A 200 25.13 7.58 9.68
CA ILE A 200 26.25 7.35 10.61
C ILE A 200 26.60 5.86 10.71
N ASN A 201 25.63 4.96 10.62
CA ASN A 201 25.88 3.53 10.68
C ASN A 201 26.66 3.03 9.45
N THR A 202 26.37 3.56 8.27
CA THR A 202 27.13 3.29 7.04
C THR A 202 28.52 3.86 7.16
N LEU A 203 28.69 5.11 7.60
CA LEU A 203 29.99 5.76 7.80
C LEU A 203 30.86 5.03 8.83
N ARG A 204 30.28 4.57 9.95
CA ARG A 204 31.00 3.75 10.95
C ARG A 204 31.54 2.47 10.34
N LYS A 205 30.72 1.82 9.51
CA LYS A 205 31.12 0.60 8.79
C LYS A 205 32.22 0.88 7.76
N LEU A 206 32.11 1.97 7.00
CA LEU A 206 33.17 2.38 6.06
C LEU A 206 34.48 2.69 6.80
N LYS A 207 34.39 3.40 7.93
CA LYS A 207 35.56 3.67 8.76
C LYS A 207 36.26 2.39 9.23
N SER A 208 35.50 1.40 9.73
CA SER A 208 36.08 0.12 10.15
C SER A 208 36.68 -0.73 9.04
N MET A 209 36.24 -0.50 7.79
CA MET A 209 36.71 -1.25 6.61
C MET A 209 37.90 -0.61 5.88
N PHE A 210 38.01 0.70 5.87
CA PHE A 210 38.91 1.45 5.01
C PHE A 210 39.83 2.44 5.73
N VAL A 211 39.61 2.69 7.03
CA VAL A 211 40.41 3.61 7.84
C VAL A 211 40.92 2.81 9.05
N LYS A 212 42.23 2.56 9.07
CA LYS A 212 42.92 1.93 10.21
C LYS A 212 43.21 2.95 11.31
#